data_09f1fe9e4c609d2398c7a633b4798bf5
#
_entry.id   09f1fe9e4c609d2398c7a633b4798bf5
#
_cell.length_a   1.000
_cell.length_b   1.000
_cell.length_c   1.000
_cell.angle_alpha   90.00
_cell.angle_beta   90.00
_cell.angle_gamma   90.00
#
_symmetry.space_group_name_H-M   'P 1'
#
loop_
_entity.id
_entity.type
_entity.pdbx_description
1 polymer ?
#
loop_
_entity_poly.entity_id
_entity_poly.type
_entity_poly.pdbx_seq_one_letter_code
_entity_poly.pdbx_strand_id
1 'polypeptide(L)'
;MSEDVAEPPPWPTELTLTTGPPANGGSCVARHEGRVVFVRYALPGETVRVRVVGDHGSYWHADVVEVIEPSTDRIDSLCPIAGVDGAGCCDMAFAEPDAGRRLKGAVVANQLSRLGGYRWRDEDSAVAEPVGDGGATGWRTRVRLDTSGEGRAGFHRYHSSELVTELNCAQLPAGMLDGLNDWTWPPGAQLHVAIDDDGDRHVVQSGPRTGRKTSTLVVEGRYEAVQRVGERIWRVPVTAFWQAHRDAARVYSELVAGWAQLDPGMTAWDLYGGAGVFAAVLAEGVGEAGRVVTVDTSRGASRSARAALAGLGSVSVMTDSVRRALAAQTERADVAVLDPPRSGAGREVIDLLAAAEVPRVIHIGCEAASFARDVGLYLGHGYAVDDLQVFDSFPLTHHVECVAVLTR
;
A
#
# COMPACT_ATOMS: atom_id res chain seq x y z
N MET A 1 -0.36 7.29 48.65
CA MET A 1 -0.43 7.28 47.19
C MET A 1 -1.67 6.46 46.87
N SER A 2 -2.78 7.14 46.59
CA SER A 2 -4.01 6.48 46.14
C SER A 2 -3.77 6.09 44.67
N GLU A 3 -3.79 4.78 44.37
CA GLU A 3 -3.94 4.31 43.01
C GLU A 3 -5.27 4.85 42.48
N ASP A 4 -5.19 5.71 41.47
CA ASP A 4 -6.36 6.09 40.68
C ASP A 4 -6.80 4.84 39.93
N VAL A 5 -7.76 4.10 40.50
CA VAL A 5 -8.47 3.03 39.82
C VAL A 5 -9.36 3.72 38.80
N ALA A 6 -8.92 3.70 37.53
CA ALA A 6 -9.74 4.21 36.42
C ALA A 6 -11.10 3.52 36.46
N GLU A 7 -12.20 4.29 36.42
CA GLU A 7 -13.54 3.70 36.32
C GLU A 7 -13.61 2.78 35.12
N PRO A 8 -14.22 1.57 35.28
CA PRO A 8 -14.37 0.65 34.16
C PRO A 8 -15.15 1.32 33.03
N PRO A 9 -14.82 1.06 31.76
CA PRO A 9 -15.51 1.67 30.63
C PRO A 9 -17.02 1.32 30.68
N PRO A 10 -17.91 2.20 30.22
CA PRO A 10 -19.35 2.01 30.25
C PRO A 10 -19.88 0.93 29.28
N TRP A 11 -18.99 0.17 28.65
CA TRP A 11 -19.29 -0.95 27.73
C TRP A 11 -18.66 -2.25 28.22
N PRO A 12 -19.16 -3.43 27.76
CA PRO A 12 -18.59 -4.72 28.11
C PRO A 12 -17.11 -4.79 27.71
N THR A 13 -16.26 -5.24 28.62
CA THR A 13 -14.83 -5.37 28.36
C THR A 13 -14.51 -6.60 27.51
N GLU A 14 -15.29 -7.68 27.64
CA GLU A 14 -15.15 -8.92 26.86
C GLU A 14 -16.51 -9.40 26.36
N LEU A 15 -16.52 -9.98 25.16
CA LEU A 15 -17.69 -10.54 24.48
C LEU A 15 -17.32 -11.87 23.83
N THR A 16 -18.31 -12.77 23.69
CA THR A 16 -18.22 -13.92 22.78
C THR A 16 -19.10 -13.61 21.57
N LEU A 17 -18.51 -13.67 20.36
CA LEU A 17 -19.14 -13.27 19.12
C LEU A 17 -18.88 -14.31 18.04
N THR A 18 -19.84 -14.47 17.12
CA THR A 18 -19.59 -15.13 15.83
C THR A 18 -19.33 -14.05 14.78
N THR A 19 -18.23 -14.17 14.06
CA THR A 19 -17.81 -13.21 13.04
C THR A 19 -18.51 -13.45 11.73
N GLY A 20 -18.88 -12.37 11.05
CA GLY A 20 -19.46 -12.36 9.71
C GLY A 20 -18.41 -11.95 8.64
N PRO A 21 -18.85 -11.26 7.58
CA PRO A 21 -18.00 -10.93 6.43
C PRO A 21 -16.81 -10.04 6.78
N PRO A 22 -15.76 -10.07 5.93
CA PRO A 22 -14.62 -9.18 6.09
C PRO A 22 -15.03 -7.72 5.83
N ALA A 23 -14.38 -6.81 6.53
CA ALA A 23 -14.51 -5.37 6.39
C ALA A 23 -13.20 -4.72 5.96
N ASN A 24 -13.31 -3.52 5.39
CA ASN A 24 -12.11 -2.74 5.08
C ASN A 24 -11.31 -2.45 6.36
N GLY A 25 -9.97 -2.56 6.27
CA GLY A 25 -9.07 -2.37 7.40
C GLY A 25 -8.75 -3.65 8.20
N GLY A 26 -9.00 -4.84 7.64
CA GLY A 26 -8.53 -6.13 8.19
C GLY A 26 -9.36 -6.67 9.37
N SER A 27 -10.60 -6.20 9.53
CA SER A 27 -11.52 -6.69 10.56
C SER A 27 -12.62 -7.56 9.93
N CYS A 28 -13.25 -8.42 10.74
CA CYS A 28 -14.54 -9.02 10.41
C CYS A 28 -15.68 -8.29 11.12
N VAL A 29 -16.86 -8.25 10.49
CA VAL A 29 -18.05 -7.67 11.10
C VAL A 29 -18.72 -8.67 12.02
N ALA A 30 -19.03 -8.28 13.24
CA ALA A 30 -19.90 -9.03 14.15
C ALA A 30 -21.02 -8.12 14.68
N ARG A 31 -21.96 -8.69 15.41
CA ARG A 31 -23.05 -7.94 16.06
C ARG A 31 -23.24 -8.40 17.49
N HIS A 32 -23.44 -7.44 18.36
CA HIS A 32 -23.82 -7.65 19.75
C HIS A 32 -24.96 -6.74 20.11
N GLU A 33 -26.11 -7.30 20.50
CA GLU A 33 -27.33 -6.53 20.88
C GLU A 33 -27.72 -5.44 19.87
N GLY A 34 -27.60 -5.74 18.57
CA GLY A 34 -27.89 -4.82 17.48
C GLY A 34 -26.77 -3.87 17.09
N ARG A 35 -25.72 -3.71 17.91
CA ARG A 35 -24.55 -2.89 17.62
C ARG A 35 -23.54 -3.64 16.75
N VAL A 36 -22.93 -2.94 15.80
CA VAL A 36 -21.84 -3.47 14.98
C VAL A 36 -20.54 -3.52 15.78
N VAL A 37 -19.81 -4.63 15.67
CA VAL A 37 -18.48 -4.81 16.24
C VAL A 37 -17.50 -5.17 15.13
N PHE A 38 -16.46 -4.38 14.92
CA PHE A 38 -15.35 -4.69 14.03
C PHE A 38 -14.29 -5.48 14.81
N VAL A 39 -14.16 -6.75 14.47
CA VAL A 39 -13.29 -7.70 15.18
C VAL A 39 -12.02 -7.92 14.39
N ARG A 40 -10.87 -7.52 14.95
CA ARG A 40 -9.54 -7.77 14.37
C ARG A 40 -9.02 -9.13 14.80
N TYR A 41 -8.12 -9.70 13.96
CA TYR A 41 -7.51 -11.02 14.16
C TYR A 41 -8.50 -12.19 14.13
N ALA A 42 -9.65 -11.99 13.47
CA ALA A 42 -10.66 -13.03 13.23
C ALA A 42 -10.84 -13.29 11.74
N LEU A 43 -11.29 -14.50 11.41
CA LEU A 43 -11.78 -14.87 10.08
C LEU A 43 -13.30 -14.98 10.08
N PRO A 44 -13.95 -14.89 8.91
CA PRO A 44 -15.38 -15.08 8.79
C PRO A 44 -15.84 -16.46 9.30
N GLY A 45 -16.94 -16.46 10.04
CA GLY A 45 -17.57 -17.67 10.58
C GLY A 45 -16.97 -18.20 11.89
N GLU A 46 -15.92 -17.58 12.41
CA GLU A 46 -15.32 -17.98 13.68
C GLU A 46 -16.19 -17.58 14.88
N THR A 47 -16.23 -18.43 15.90
CA THR A 47 -16.68 -18.06 17.23
C THR A 47 -15.47 -17.67 18.07
N VAL A 48 -15.45 -16.40 18.51
CA VAL A 48 -14.30 -15.80 19.19
C VAL A 48 -14.69 -15.11 20.49
N ARG A 49 -13.80 -15.15 21.48
CA ARG A 49 -13.84 -14.23 22.62
C ARG A 49 -12.97 -13.03 22.30
N VAL A 50 -13.55 -11.83 22.43
CA VAL A 50 -12.91 -10.57 22.06
C VAL A 50 -12.88 -9.61 23.23
N ARG A 51 -11.88 -8.73 23.23
CA ARG A 51 -11.80 -7.57 24.10
C ARG A 51 -12.19 -6.33 23.31
N VAL A 52 -13.19 -5.57 23.80
CA VAL A 52 -13.55 -4.27 23.21
C VAL A 52 -12.46 -3.25 23.52
N VAL A 53 -11.91 -2.65 22.48
CA VAL A 53 -10.78 -1.71 22.56
C VAL A 53 -11.16 -0.28 22.21
N GLY A 54 -12.36 -0.07 21.66
CA GLY A 54 -12.83 1.28 21.33
C GLY A 54 -14.34 1.36 21.10
N ASP A 55 -14.96 2.45 21.61
CA ASP A 55 -16.35 2.83 21.34
C ASP A 55 -16.39 4.06 20.46
N HIS A 56 -17.10 3.94 19.33
CA HIS A 56 -17.32 5.02 18.36
C HIS A 56 -18.82 5.39 18.24
N GLY A 57 -19.57 5.17 19.30
CA GLY A 57 -21.00 5.45 19.39
C GLY A 57 -21.86 4.41 18.67
N SER A 58 -21.85 4.37 17.34
CA SER A 58 -22.65 3.43 16.54
C SER A 58 -22.02 2.05 16.37
N TYR A 59 -20.73 1.90 16.63
CA TYR A 59 -19.99 0.66 16.49
C TYR A 59 -18.83 0.56 17.49
N TRP A 60 -18.36 -0.66 17.72
CA TRP A 60 -17.18 -0.94 18.53
C TRP A 60 -16.05 -1.51 17.69
N HIS A 61 -14.81 -1.30 18.15
CA HIS A 61 -13.65 -2.08 17.76
C HIS A 61 -13.31 -3.08 18.86
N ALA A 62 -12.95 -4.30 18.46
CA ALA A 62 -12.54 -5.35 19.37
C ALA A 62 -11.40 -6.17 18.78
N ASP A 63 -10.53 -6.68 19.66
CA ASP A 63 -9.45 -7.59 19.31
C ASP A 63 -9.75 -8.99 19.85
N VAL A 64 -9.41 -10.01 19.08
CA VAL A 64 -9.56 -11.42 19.48
C VAL A 64 -8.62 -11.71 20.66
N VAL A 65 -9.18 -12.27 21.72
CA VAL A 65 -8.44 -12.80 22.88
C VAL A 65 -8.26 -14.31 22.74
N GLU A 66 -9.30 -14.99 22.22
CA GLU A 66 -9.32 -16.43 22.03
C GLU A 66 -10.20 -16.81 20.85
N VAL A 67 -9.76 -17.77 20.06
CA VAL A 67 -10.58 -18.41 19.03
C VAL A 67 -11.17 -19.69 19.62
N ILE A 68 -12.50 -19.72 19.78
CA ILE A 68 -13.23 -20.86 20.38
C ILE A 68 -13.53 -21.90 19.29
N GLU A 69 -14.04 -21.45 18.16
CA GLU A 69 -14.32 -22.30 17.00
C GLU A 69 -13.62 -21.67 15.78
N PRO A 70 -12.49 -22.24 15.33
CA PRO A 70 -11.73 -21.68 14.23
C PRO A 70 -12.38 -21.96 12.87
N SER A 71 -12.15 -21.05 11.93
CA SER A 71 -12.39 -21.29 10.50
C SER A 71 -11.43 -22.35 9.96
N THR A 72 -11.85 -23.08 8.92
CA THR A 72 -10.97 -24.00 8.17
C THR A 72 -9.82 -23.27 7.46
N ASP A 73 -9.96 -21.97 7.23
CA ASP A 73 -8.96 -21.11 6.61
C ASP A 73 -7.94 -20.55 7.64
N ARG A 74 -8.10 -20.88 8.93
CA ARG A 74 -7.14 -20.47 9.97
C ARG A 74 -5.95 -21.42 10.03
N ILE A 75 -4.77 -20.83 10.05
CA ILE A 75 -3.49 -21.52 10.22
C ILE A 75 -2.71 -20.90 11.38
N ASP A 76 -1.64 -21.56 11.78
CA ASP A 76 -0.65 -20.94 12.66
C ASP A 76 -0.05 -19.70 11.98
N SER A 77 0.20 -18.64 12.76
CA SER A 77 0.70 -17.39 12.20
C SER A 77 1.99 -17.60 11.45
N LEU A 78 2.00 -17.21 10.16
CA LEU A 78 3.22 -17.23 9.34
C LEU A 78 4.25 -16.19 9.78
N CYS A 79 3.84 -15.15 10.53
CA CYS A 79 4.73 -14.13 11.04
C CYS A 79 4.86 -14.25 12.57
N PRO A 80 6.05 -14.64 13.09
CA PRO A 80 6.24 -14.90 14.53
C PRO A 80 5.97 -13.69 15.43
N ILE A 81 6.18 -12.47 14.89
CA ILE A 81 6.01 -11.21 15.64
C ILE A 81 4.63 -10.57 15.45
N ALA A 82 3.72 -11.21 14.70
CA ALA A 82 2.36 -10.72 14.50
C ALA A 82 1.43 -11.10 15.66
N GLY A 83 0.29 -10.44 15.74
CA GLY A 83 -0.76 -10.72 16.71
C GLY A 83 -1.20 -9.51 17.50
N VAL A 84 -2.13 -9.71 18.44
CA VAL A 84 -2.73 -8.63 19.24
C VAL A 84 -1.68 -7.84 20.02
N ASP A 85 -0.71 -8.53 20.61
CA ASP A 85 0.40 -7.92 21.35
C ASP A 85 1.69 -7.80 20.52
N GLY A 86 1.60 -8.11 19.24
CA GLY A 86 2.73 -8.11 18.31
C GLY A 86 2.84 -6.85 17.46
N ALA A 87 3.65 -6.95 16.41
CA ALA A 87 3.76 -5.92 15.38
C ALA A 87 2.45 -5.77 14.61
N GLY A 88 1.97 -4.53 14.46
CA GLY A 88 0.65 -4.23 13.89
C GLY A 88 0.56 -4.34 12.37
N CYS A 89 1.58 -4.88 11.69
CA CYS A 89 1.63 -4.88 10.22
C CYS A 89 1.11 -6.18 9.57
N CYS A 90 1.32 -7.36 10.18
CA CYS A 90 0.91 -8.65 9.64
C CYS A 90 -0.43 -9.10 10.23
N ASP A 91 -1.47 -8.31 10.01
CA ASP A 91 -2.78 -8.47 10.64
C ASP A 91 -3.65 -9.59 10.04
N MET A 92 -3.15 -10.28 9.00
CA MET A 92 -3.76 -11.47 8.40
C MET A 92 -2.80 -12.67 8.32
N ALA A 93 -1.71 -12.66 9.08
CA ALA A 93 -0.71 -13.74 9.02
C ALA A 93 -1.22 -15.11 9.50
N PHE A 94 -2.37 -15.15 10.15
CA PHE A 94 -3.05 -16.35 10.62
C PHE A 94 -4.08 -16.93 9.62
N ALA A 95 -4.23 -16.27 8.47
CA ALA A 95 -5.08 -16.76 7.39
C ALA A 95 -4.25 -17.56 6.38
N GLU A 96 -4.82 -18.66 5.88
CA GLU A 96 -4.26 -19.36 4.73
C GLU A 96 -4.13 -18.35 3.56
N PRO A 97 -2.98 -18.30 2.82
CA PRO A 97 -2.74 -17.25 1.83
C PRO A 97 -3.82 -17.11 0.75
N ASP A 98 -4.36 -18.22 0.22
CA ASP A 98 -5.45 -18.17 -0.75
C ASP A 98 -6.76 -17.66 -0.14
N ALA A 99 -7.03 -18.00 1.12
CA ALA A 99 -8.14 -17.42 1.86
C ALA A 99 -7.95 -15.90 2.06
N GLY A 100 -6.74 -15.49 2.41
CA GLY A 100 -6.40 -14.07 2.49
C GLY A 100 -6.70 -13.32 1.19
N ARG A 101 -6.36 -13.89 0.03
CA ARG A 101 -6.68 -13.31 -1.28
C ARG A 101 -8.19 -13.25 -1.56
N ARG A 102 -8.95 -14.28 -1.17
CA ARG A 102 -10.44 -14.25 -1.24
C ARG A 102 -11.03 -13.14 -0.38
N LEU A 103 -10.57 -12.99 0.86
CA LEU A 103 -11.03 -11.94 1.76
C LEU A 103 -10.76 -10.53 1.21
N LYS A 104 -9.57 -10.30 0.65
CA LYS A 104 -9.20 -9.04 0.00
C LYS A 104 -10.10 -8.73 -1.19
N GLY A 105 -10.32 -9.71 -2.07
CA GLY A 105 -11.22 -9.57 -3.20
C GLY A 105 -12.66 -9.22 -2.78
N ALA A 106 -13.20 -9.92 -1.78
CA ALA A 106 -14.53 -9.66 -1.24
C ALA A 106 -14.66 -8.23 -0.65
N VAL A 107 -13.64 -7.76 0.08
CA VAL A 107 -13.60 -6.38 0.59
C VAL A 107 -13.63 -5.38 -0.56
N VAL A 108 -12.81 -5.55 -1.60
CA VAL A 108 -12.78 -4.63 -2.76
C VAL A 108 -14.12 -4.63 -3.49
N ALA A 109 -14.70 -5.81 -3.76
CA ALA A 109 -16.01 -5.92 -4.41
C ALA A 109 -17.10 -5.19 -3.61
N ASN A 110 -17.10 -5.35 -2.29
CA ASN A 110 -18.03 -4.65 -1.39
C ASN A 110 -17.83 -3.12 -1.44
N GLN A 111 -16.58 -2.64 -1.37
CA GLN A 111 -16.30 -1.20 -1.43
C GLN A 111 -16.70 -0.59 -2.78
N LEU A 112 -16.38 -1.25 -3.89
CA LEU A 112 -16.76 -0.82 -5.23
C LEU A 112 -18.29 -0.72 -5.38
N SER A 113 -19.02 -1.71 -4.88
CA SER A 113 -20.48 -1.70 -4.91
C SER A 113 -21.07 -0.55 -4.06
N ARG A 114 -20.58 -0.37 -2.83
CA ARG A 114 -21.18 0.57 -1.86
C ARG A 114 -20.76 2.02 -2.07
N LEU A 115 -19.49 2.27 -2.44
CA LEU A 115 -18.91 3.61 -2.55
C LEU A 115 -18.71 4.04 -4.00
N GLY A 116 -18.40 3.10 -4.90
CA GLY A 116 -18.16 3.35 -6.31
C GLY A 116 -19.43 3.25 -7.17
N GLY A 117 -20.48 2.62 -6.67
CA GLY A 117 -21.66 2.30 -7.49
C GLY A 117 -21.33 1.34 -8.66
N TYR A 118 -20.24 0.59 -8.55
CA TYR A 118 -19.74 -0.32 -9.58
C TYR A 118 -19.72 -1.77 -9.06
N ARG A 119 -20.37 -2.68 -9.80
CA ARG A 119 -20.35 -4.11 -9.51
C ARG A 119 -19.21 -4.77 -10.29
N TRP A 120 -18.11 -5.07 -9.59
CA TRP A 120 -16.94 -5.72 -10.19
C TRP A 120 -17.16 -7.23 -10.36
N ARG A 121 -17.36 -7.94 -9.24
CA ARG A 121 -17.66 -9.39 -9.16
C ARG A 121 -18.56 -9.62 -7.96
N ASP A 122 -19.18 -10.80 -7.90
CA ASP A 122 -19.83 -11.24 -6.67
C ASP A 122 -18.77 -11.49 -5.60
N GLU A 123 -19.08 -11.18 -4.34
CA GLU A 123 -18.10 -11.24 -3.24
C GLU A 123 -17.47 -12.64 -3.13
N ASP A 124 -18.22 -13.70 -3.38
CA ASP A 124 -17.74 -15.09 -3.33
C ASP A 124 -16.78 -15.46 -4.47
N SER A 125 -16.83 -14.73 -5.60
CA SER A 125 -15.97 -14.94 -6.77
C SER A 125 -14.85 -13.93 -6.91
N ALA A 126 -14.86 -12.88 -6.09
CA ALA A 126 -13.86 -11.83 -6.08
C ALA A 126 -12.59 -12.33 -5.35
N VAL A 127 -11.49 -12.41 -6.05
CA VAL A 127 -10.20 -12.87 -5.51
C VAL A 127 -9.11 -11.89 -5.92
N ALA A 128 -8.24 -11.51 -5.00
CA ALA A 128 -7.04 -10.75 -5.32
C ALA A 128 -6.00 -11.69 -5.96
N GLU A 129 -5.39 -11.24 -7.05
CA GLU A 129 -4.35 -11.99 -7.74
C GLU A 129 -3.01 -11.89 -7.01
N PRO A 130 -2.20 -12.94 -6.99
CA PRO A 130 -0.87 -12.87 -6.42
C PRO A 130 0.03 -11.98 -7.28
N VAL A 131 1.05 -11.37 -6.66
CA VAL A 131 2.11 -10.66 -7.36
C VAL A 131 3.33 -11.58 -7.49
N GLY A 132 3.92 -11.66 -8.68
CA GLY A 132 5.09 -12.48 -8.95
C GLY A 132 4.80 -13.97 -8.80
N ASP A 133 5.61 -14.67 -8.01
CA ASP A 133 5.47 -16.11 -7.74
C ASP A 133 4.39 -16.46 -6.71
N GLY A 134 3.73 -15.44 -6.14
CA GLY A 134 2.66 -15.59 -5.16
C GLY A 134 3.11 -16.03 -3.78
N GLY A 135 4.39 -15.98 -3.45
CA GLY A 135 4.92 -16.30 -2.13
C GLY A 135 4.40 -15.36 -1.04
N ALA A 136 3.87 -15.93 0.05
CA ALA A 136 3.31 -15.14 1.15
C ALA A 136 4.37 -14.50 2.06
N THR A 137 5.61 -14.96 2.01
CA THR A 137 6.72 -14.53 2.87
C THR A 137 7.91 -14.05 2.06
N GLY A 138 8.79 -13.26 2.68
CA GLY A 138 10.05 -12.83 2.06
C GLY A 138 9.89 -11.92 0.82
N TRP A 139 8.72 -11.40 0.56
CA TRP A 139 8.39 -10.61 -0.63
C TRP A 139 8.84 -9.14 -0.54
N ARG A 140 8.98 -8.61 0.68
CA ARG A 140 9.18 -7.19 0.96
C ARG A 140 10.66 -6.84 1.02
N THR A 141 11.13 -6.00 0.12
CA THR A 141 12.54 -5.63 0.02
C THR A 141 12.90 -4.31 0.70
N ARG A 142 11.94 -3.60 1.30
CA ARG A 142 12.15 -2.30 1.95
C ARG A 142 11.33 -2.19 3.22
N VAL A 143 11.97 -1.71 4.29
CA VAL A 143 11.30 -1.49 5.57
C VAL A 143 11.88 -0.26 6.27
N ARG A 144 11.05 0.39 7.06
CA ARG A 144 11.45 1.41 8.02
C ARG A 144 11.14 0.94 9.43
N LEU A 145 12.12 1.00 10.28
CA LEU A 145 12.01 0.74 11.71
C LEU A 145 12.19 2.04 12.48
N ASP A 146 11.49 2.19 13.59
CA ASP A 146 11.73 3.27 14.53
C ASP A 146 12.60 2.74 15.70
N THR A 147 13.27 3.63 16.44
CA THR A 147 14.15 3.24 17.53
C THR A 147 13.58 3.64 18.88
N SER A 148 13.61 2.72 19.84
CA SER A 148 13.14 2.92 21.22
C SER A 148 14.04 3.87 22.02
N GLY A 149 13.57 4.28 23.21
CA GLY A 149 14.38 5.02 24.18
C GLY A 149 15.63 4.29 24.65
N GLU A 150 15.62 2.96 24.56
CA GLU A 150 16.77 2.08 24.90
C GLU A 150 17.70 1.83 23.71
N GLY A 151 17.43 2.45 22.56
CA GLY A 151 18.24 2.31 21.36
C GLY A 151 18.05 0.99 20.61
N ARG A 152 16.90 0.33 20.76
CA ARG A 152 16.55 -0.88 20.01
C ARG A 152 15.68 -0.51 18.81
N ALA A 153 15.96 -1.08 17.64
CA ALA A 153 15.10 -0.98 16.48
C ALA A 153 13.87 -1.86 16.64
N GLY A 154 12.72 -1.42 16.11
CA GLY A 154 11.49 -2.19 16.21
C GLY A 154 10.40 -1.75 15.27
N PHE A 155 9.35 -2.59 15.22
CA PHE A 155 8.11 -2.34 14.53
C PHE A 155 7.08 -1.78 15.50
N HIS A 156 6.23 -0.87 15.05
CA HIS A 156 5.13 -0.40 15.88
C HIS A 156 4.08 -1.48 16.11
N ARG A 157 3.56 -1.55 17.34
CA ARG A 157 2.26 -2.17 17.60
C ARG A 157 1.16 -1.41 16.87
N TYR A 158 0.03 -2.06 16.68
CA TYR A 158 -1.10 -1.42 15.98
C TYR A 158 -1.57 -0.16 16.71
N HIS A 159 -1.59 0.96 15.97
CA HIS A 159 -2.00 2.28 16.46
C HIS A 159 -1.32 2.71 17.79
N SER A 160 -0.09 2.26 18.01
CA SER A 160 0.68 2.52 19.22
C SER A 160 2.05 3.11 18.90
N SER A 161 2.62 3.84 19.86
CA SER A 161 4.04 4.24 19.83
C SER A 161 4.97 3.17 20.39
N GLU A 162 4.44 2.11 20.99
CA GLU A 162 5.23 0.99 21.49
C GLU A 162 5.85 0.19 20.34
N LEU A 163 7.07 -0.28 20.56
CA LEU A 163 7.84 -1.04 19.58
C LEU A 163 7.99 -2.51 20.00
N VAL A 164 7.77 -3.39 19.05
CA VAL A 164 8.18 -4.79 19.08
C VAL A 164 9.61 -4.84 18.54
N THR A 165 10.57 -5.13 19.43
CA THR A 165 12.01 -5.12 19.10
C THR A 165 12.54 -6.48 18.64
N GLU A 166 11.72 -7.49 18.63
CA GLU A 166 11.98 -8.72 17.89
C GLU A 166 11.80 -8.45 16.39
N LEU A 167 12.81 -8.79 15.58
CA LEU A 167 12.88 -8.38 14.17
C LEU A 167 12.59 -9.53 13.19
N ASN A 168 12.15 -10.68 13.67
CA ASN A 168 11.85 -11.86 12.82
C ASN A 168 10.52 -11.69 12.05
N CYS A 169 10.49 -10.77 11.09
CA CYS A 169 9.31 -10.44 10.29
C CYS A 169 9.23 -11.31 9.03
N ALA A 170 8.14 -12.08 8.89
CA ALA A 170 7.96 -12.98 7.75
C ALA A 170 7.79 -12.27 6.39
N GLN A 171 7.41 -10.99 6.34
CA GLN A 171 7.36 -10.26 5.07
C GLN A 171 8.74 -10.07 4.45
N LEU A 172 9.80 -10.05 5.25
CA LEU A 172 11.14 -9.70 4.82
C LEU A 172 11.95 -10.94 4.41
N PRO A 173 12.85 -10.83 3.44
CA PRO A 173 13.83 -11.88 3.17
C PRO A 173 14.61 -12.26 4.42
N ALA A 174 14.95 -13.52 4.54
CA ALA A 174 15.78 -14.01 5.65
C ALA A 174 17.09 -13.20 5.72
N GLY A 175 17.49 -12.84 6.92
CA GLY A 175 18.73 -12.10 7.17
C GLY A 175 18.66 -10.59 6.91
N MET A 176 17.57 -10.07 6.34
CA MET A 176 17.50 -8.63 6.02
C MET A 176 17.70 -7.71 7.23
N LEU A 177 17.27 -8.12 8.41
CA LEU A 177 17.38 -7.35 9.65
C LEU A 177 18.43 -7.89 10.64
N ASP A 178 19.21 -8.91 10.25
CA ASP A 178 20.19 -9.51 11.12
C ASP A 178 21.23 -8.49 11.61
N GLY A 179 21.59 -8.58 12.87
CA GLY A 179 22.59 -7.74 13.50
C GLY A 179 22.15 -6.31 13.85
N LEU A 180 20.95 -5.87 13.41
CA LEU A 180 20.52 -4.48 13.69
C LEU A 180 20.37 -4.19 15.18
N ASN A 181 19.92 -5.17 15.97
CA ASN A 181 19.79 -5.00 17.42
C ASN A 181 21.04 -5.42 18.22
N ASP A 182 22.16 -5.71 17.55
CA ASP A 182 23.50 -5.78 18.19
C ASP A 182 24.07 -4.38 18.42
N TRP A 183 23.50 -3.37 17.76
CA TRP A 183 23.88 -1.96 17.89
C TRP A 183 22.92 -1.22 18.82
N THR A 184 23.42 -0.16 19.45
CA THR A 184 22.58 0.80 20.16
C THR A 184 22.37 2.02 19.27
N TRP A 185 21.11 2.27 18.91
CA TRP A 185 20.72 3.36 18.02
C TRP A 185 20.34 4.62 18.79
N PRO A 186 20.52 5.82 18.21
CA PRO A 186 20.00 7.04 18.82
C PRO A 186 18.48 6.95 19.02
N PRO A 187 17.95 7.28 20.21
CA PRO A 187 16.52 7.29 20.45
C PRO A 187 15.74 8.17 19.47
N GLY A 188 14.61 7.67 18.96
CA GLY A 188 13.77 8.40 18.00
C GLY A 188 14.36 8.54 16.61
N ALA A 189 15.45 7.82 16.30
CA ALA A 189 15.93 7.67 14.94
C ALA A 189 15.07 6.70 14.14
N GLN A 190 15.18 6.75 12.84
CA GLN A 190 14.57 5.82 11.91
C GLN A 190 15.62 5.07 11.13
N LEU A 191 15.47 3.76 11.03
CA LEU A 191 16.33 2.92 10.21
C LEU A 191 15.57 2.55 8.94
N HIS A 192 16.11 2.92 7.80
CA HIS A 192 15.64 2.52 6.50
C HIS A 192 16.52 1.38 6.02
N VAL A 193 15.93 0.21 5.84
CA VAL A 193 16.64 -0.98 5.35
C VAL A 193 16.07 -1.39 4.01
N ALA A 194 16.94 -1.66 3.06
CA ALA A 194 16.57 -2.17 1.74
C ALA A 194 17.54 -3.27 1.31
N ILE A 195 17.01 -4.26 0.61
CA ILE A 195 17.77 -5.15 -0.26
C ILE A 195 17.45 -4.71 -1.68
N ASP A 196 18.48 -4.47 -2.47
CA ASP A 196 18.34 -4.03 -3.85
C ASP A 196 18.38 -5.20 -4.86
N ASP A 197 18.24 -4.90 -6.15
CA ASP A 197 18.19 -5.93 -7.19
C ASP A 197 19.57 -6.52 -7.54
N ASP A 198 20.65 -6.01 -6.94
CA ASP A 198 21.97 -6.66 -6.94
C ASP A 198 22.12 -7.63 -5.75
N GLY A 199 21.15 -7.67 -4.84
CA GLY A 199 21.17 -8.45 -3.61
C GLY A 199 21.93 -7.76 -2.47
N ASP A 200 22.36 -6.51 -2.64
CA ASP A 200 23.07 -5.76 -1.64
C ASP A 200 22.11 -5.23 -0.57
N ARG A 201 22.50 -5.38 0.72
CA ARG A 201 21.78 -4.78 1.83
C ARG A 201 22.27 -3.36 2.07
N HIS A 202 21.33 -2.46 2.30
CA HIS A 202 21.57 -1.06 2.63
C HIS A 202 20.86 -0.68 3.91
N VAL A 203 21.59 -0.06 4.85
CA VAL A 203 21.04 0.49 6.10
C VAL A 203 21.36 1.96 6.18
N VAL A 204 20.31 2.79 6.22
CA VAL A 204 20.44 4.24 6.34
C VAL A 204 19.67 4.70 7.58
N GLN A 205 20.40 5.32 8.52
CA GLN A 205 19.81 5.96 9.68
C GLN A 205 19.39 7.38 9.35
N SER A 206 18.16 7.73 9.68
CA SER A 206 17.65 9.12 9.71
C SER A 206 17.51 9.56 11.17
N GLY A 207 18.13 10.68 11.52
CA GLY A 207 17.99 11.28 12.85
C GLY A 207 16.62 11.95 13.05
N PRO A 208 16.28 12.32 14.30
CA PRO A 208 15.09 13.11 14.58
C PRO A 208 15.07 14.40 13.76
N ARG A 209 13.89 14.81 13.33
CA ARG A 209 13.72 16.01 12.51
C ARG A 209 14.02 17.26 13.35
N THR A 210 15.10 17.97 13.06
CA THR A 210 15.44 19.23 13.68
C THR A 210 15.12 20.37 12.70
N GLY A 211 13.98 21.00 12.88
CA GLY A 211 13.45 22.00 11.95
C GLY A 211 13.14 21.40 10.56
N ARG A 212 13.76 21.94 9.49
CA ARG A 212 13.57 21.47 8.10
C ARG A 212 14.61 20.42 7.65
N LYS A 213 15.59 20.10 8.48
CA LYS A 213 16.67 19.18 8.12
C LYS A 213 16.54 17.88 8.92
N THR A 214 16.67 16.76 8.22
CA THR A 214 16.88 15.43 8.80
C THR A 214 18.31 15.04 8.46
N SER A 215 19.10 14.68 9.48
CA SER A 215 20.42 14.10 9.23
C SER A 215 20.27 12.66 8.77
N THR A 216 21.03 12.26 7.77
CA THR A 216 21.09 10.89 7.31
C THR A 216 22.52 10.38 7.41
N LEU A 217 22.68 9.13 7.86
CA LEU A 217 23.94 8.42 7.94
C LEU A 217 23.78 7.07 7.24
N VAL A 218 24.67 6.78 6.29
CA VAL A 218 24.77 5.43 5.72
C VAL A 218 25.55 4.56 6.70
N VAL A 219 24.89 3.55 7.24
CA VAL A 219 25.47 2.62 8.22
C VAL A 219 26.06 1.42 7.50
N GLU A 220 25.36 0.92 6.49
CA GLU A 220 25.79 -0.21 5.66
C GLU A 220 25.38 0.01 4.20
N GLY A 221 26.17 -0.49 3.28
CA GLY A 221 25.92 -0.40 1.84
C GLY A 221 26.04 1.02 1.31
N ARG A 222 25.02 1.48 0.60
CA ARG A 222 24.99 2.79 -0.08
C ARG A 222 23.72 3.57 0.27
N TYR A 223 23.75 4.89 0.05
CA TYR A 223 22.55 5.74 0.20
C TYR A 223 21.48 5.45 -0.84
N GLU A 224 21.88 5.04 -2.05
CA GLU A 224 20.98 4.70 -3.15
C GLU A 224 21.05 3.20 -3.42
N ALA A 225 19.89 2.56 -3.46
CA ALA A 225 19.66 1.18 -3.86
C ALA A 225 19.46 1.10 -5.36
N VAL A 226 19.95 0.04 -5.98
CA VAL A 226 19.77 -0.26 -7.40
C VAL A 226 18.44 -0.99 -7.58
N GLN A 227 17.60 -0.49 -8.46
CA GLN A 227 16.32 -1.12 -8.81
C GLN A 227 16.22 -1.29 -10.32
N ARG A 228 15.59 -2.37 -10.79
CA ARG A 228 15.46 -2.69 -12.22
C ARG A 228 14.02 -2.98 -12.60
N VAL A 229 13.62 -2.44 -13.73
CA VAL A 229 12.39 -2.85 -14.41
C VAL A 229 12.75 -3.04 -15.89
N GLY A 230 12.61 -4.26 -16.39
CA GLY A 230 13.19 -4.63 -17.68
C GLY A 230 14.70 -4.40 -17.68
N GLU A 231 15.20 -3.75 -18.71
CA GLU A 231 16.63 -3.42 -18.84
C GLU A 231 17.03 -2.09 -18.20
N ARG A 232 16.04 -1.32 -17.72
CA ARG A 232 16.30 0.02 -17.17
C ARG A 232 16.64 -0.05 -15.68
N ILE A 233 17.58 0.81 -15.29
CA ILE A 233 18.11 0.88 -13.93
C ILE A 233 17.72 2.21 -13.29
N TRP A 234 17.18 2.13 -12.08
CA TRP A 234 16.96 3.26 -11.18
C TRP A 234 17.94 3.21 -10.01
N ARG A 235 18.45 4.39 -9.62
CA ARG A 235 19.15 4.58 -8.35
C ARG A 235 18.24 5.38 -7.44
N VAL A 236 17.71 4.71 -6.43
CA VAL A 236 16.66 5.27 -5.56
C VAL A 236 17.19 5.40 -4.15
N PRO A 237 17.14 6.59 -3.54
CA PRO A 237 17.52 6.73 -2.13
C PRO A 237 16.80 5.70 -1.26
N VAL A 238 17.54 5.05 -0.36
CA VAL A 238 16.97 4.05 0.56
C VAL A 238 15.85 4.64 1.42
N THR A 239 15.89 5.95 1.65
CA THR A 239 14.87 6.70 2.40
C THR A 239 13.68 7.15 1.55
N ALA A 240 13.73 6.97 0.22
CA ALA A 240 12.64 7.35 -0.68
C ALA A 240 11.68 6.19 -0.92
N PHE A 241 10.52 6.49 -1.52
CA PHE A 241 9.56 5.48 -1.91
C PHE A 241 10.08 4.67 -3.11
N TRP A 242 9.83 3.38 -3.07
CA TRP A 242 9.83 2.40 -4.15
C TRP A 242 8.85 1.32 -3.78
N GLN A 243 8.31 0.59 -4.74
CA GLN A 243 7.39 -0.53 -4.47
C GLN A 243 8.00 -1.50 -3.45
N ALA A 244 7.23 -1.86 -2.43
CA ALA A 244 7.74 -2.68 -1.33
C ALA A 244 7.87 -4.16 -1.72
N HIS A 245 6.94 -4.65 -2.56
CA HIS A 245 7.00 -6.01 -3.11
C HIS A 245 8.04 -6.06 -4.23
N ARG A 246 8.91 -7.08 -4.19
CA ARG A 246 10.03 -7.24 -5.15
C ARG A 246 9.59 -7.22 -6.61
N ASP A 247 8.43 -7.79 -6.92
CA ASP A 247 7.93 -7.94 -8.29
C ASP A 247 6.94 -6.84 -8.70
N ALA A 248 6.45 -6.02 -7.77
CA ALA A 248 5.35 -5.10 -8.05
C ALA A 248 5.67 -4.09 -9.17
N ALA A 249 6.87 -3.50 -9.15
CA ALA A 249 7.26 -2.53 -10.16
C ALA A 249 7.23 -3.15 -11.57
N ARG A 250 7.68 -4.40 -11.71
CA ARG A 250 7.65 -5.14 -12.99
C ARG A 250 6.21 -5.49 -13.39
N VAL A 251 5.45 -6.13 -12.49
CA VAL A 251 4.07 -6.56 -12.78
C VAL A 251 3.18 -5.39 -13.18
N TYR A 252 3.26 -4.26 -12.46
CA TYR A 252 2.46 -3.09 -12.82
C TYR A 252 2.93 -2.42 -14.10
N SER A 253 4.23 -2.44 -14.38
CA SER A 253 4.77 -1.94 -15.65
C SER A 253 4.25 -2.74 -16.83
N GLU A 254 4.24 -4.06 -16.74
CA GLU A 254 3.70 -4.96 -17.76
C GLU A 254 2.18 -4.72 -17.97
N LEU A 255 1.43 -4.55 -16.88
CA LEU A 255 0.00 -4.26 -16.93
C LEU A 255 -0.27 -2.90 -17.60
N VAL A 256 0.45 -1.85 -17.18
CA VAL A 256 0.33 -0.50 -17.76
C VAL A 256 0.69 -0.53 -19.25
N ALA A 257 1.77 -1.23 -19.64
CA ALA A 257 2.16 -1.39 -21.05
C ALA A 257 1.03 -1.99 -21.90
N GLY A 258 0.40 -3.06 -21.39
CA GLY A 258 -0.70 -3.74 -22.10
C GLY A 258 -1.99 -2.91 -22.16
N TRP A 259 -2.31 -2.20 -21.07
CA TRP A 259 -3.57 -1.48 -20.95
C TRP A 259 -3.54 -0.06 -21.53
N ALA A 260 -2.36 0.55 -21.64
CA ALA A 260 -2.23 1.90 -22.20
C ALA A 260 -2.61 1.98 -23.68
N GLN A 261 -2.45 0.90 -24.45
CA GLN A 261 -2.79 0.84 -25.89
C GLN A 261 -2.21 2.04 -26.65
N LEU A 262 -0.93 2.31 -26.46
CA LEU A 262 -0.24 3.45 -27.06
C LEU A 262 0.23 3.15 -28.48
N ASP A 263 0.06 4.14 -29.34
CA ASP A 263 0.65 4.18 -30.67
C ASP A 263 1.79 5.25 -30.72
N PRO A 264 2.78 5.09 -31.61
CA PRO A 264 3.83 6.09 -31.80
C PRO A 264 3.24 7.48 -32.13
N GLY A 265 3.74 8.50 -31.43
CA GLY A 265 3.29 9.89 -31.58
C GLY A 265 2.21 10.33 -30.60
N MET A 266 1.62 9.41 -29.81
CA MET A 266 0.66 9.75 -28.77
C MET A 266 1.29 10.52 -27.61
N THR A 267 0.44 11.20 -26.84
CA THR A 267 0.79 11.90 -25.59
C THR A 267 0.26 11.13 -24.38
N ALA A 268 1.12 10.88 -23.39
CA ALA A 268 0.74 10.20 -22.15
C ALA A 268 1.14 11.01 -20.91
N TRP A 269 0.36 10.92 -19.86
CA TRP A 269 0.64 11.50 -18.54
C TRP A 269 0.87 10.38 -17.51
N ASP A 270 1.96 10.52 -16.74
CA ASP A 270 2.28 9.71 -15.56
C ASP A 270 2.12 10.60 -14.32
N LEU A 271 0.99 10.49 -13.67
CA LEU A 271 0.59 11.35 -12.56
C LEU A 271 0.84 10.65 -11.23
N TYR A 272 1.46 11.35 -10.28
CA TYR A 272 2.07 10.79 -9.08
C TYR A 272 3.22 9.82 -9.42
N GLY A 273 3.94 10.13 -10.49
CA GLY A 273 4.89 9.22 -11.16
C GLY A 273 6.12 8.81 -10.35
N GLY A 274 6.35 9.41 -9.17
CA GLY A 274 7.46 9.00 -8.31
C GLY A 274 8.82 9.05 -9.01
N ALA A 275 9.48 7.89 -9.08
CA ALA A 275 10.76 7.72 -9.77
C ALA A 275 10.61 7.54 -11.30
N GLY A 276 9.41 7.65 -11.85
CA GLY A 276 9.14 7.62 -13.29
C GLY A 276 9.15 6.22 -13.90
N VAL A 277 8.74 5.22 -13.15
CA VAL A 277 8.69 3.83 -13.65
C VAL A 277 7.68 3.71 -14.78
N PHE A 278 6.46 4.20 -14.58
CA PHE A 278 5.42 4.17 -15.62
C PHE A 278 5.75 5.13 -16.77
N ALA A 279 6.39 6.27 -16.50
CA ALA A 279 6.85 7.17 -17.57
C ALA A 279 7.82 6.47 -18.53
N ALA A 280 8.69 5.58 -18.04
CA ALA A 280 9.57 4.79 -18.90
C ALA A 280 8.78 3.85 -19.82
N VAL A 281 7.80 3.15 -19.26
CA VAL A 281 6.92 2.24 -20.01
C VAL A 281 6.11 2.98 -21.07
N LEU A 282 5.50 4.11 -20.69
CA LEU A 282 4.73 4.94 -21.60
C LEU A 282 5.60 5.51 -22.73
N ALA A 283 6.87 5.87 -22.43
CA ALA A 283 7.81 6.38 -23.43
C ALA A 283 8.16 5.35 -24.49
N GLU A 284 8.27 4.08 -24.12
CA GLU A 284 8.46 2.98 -25.07
C GLU A 284 7.27 2.85 -26.02
N GLY A 285 6.04 2.99 -25.51
CA GLY A 285 4.82 2.89 -26.31
C GLY A 285 4.63 4.07 -27.26
N VAL A 286 4.85 5.32 -26.81
CA VAL A 286 4.67 6.52 -27.65
C VAL A 286 5.83 6.75 -28.64
N GLY A 287 7.00 6.14 -28.39
CA GLY A 287 8.20 6.26 -29.22
C GLY A 287 8.81 7.68 -29.20
N GLU A 288 9.76 7.90 -30.12
CA GLU A 288 10.48 9.17 -30.21
C GLU A 288 9.61 10.37 -30.67
N ALA A 289 8.57 10.09 -31.45
CA ALA A 289 7.65 11.11 -31.95
C ALA A 289 6.55 11.49 -30.95
N GLY A 290 6.39 10.70 -29.89
CA GLY A 290 5.40 10.94 -28.86
C GLY A 290 5.89 11.81 -27.71
N ARG A 291 5.06 11.93 -26.69
CA ARG A 291 5.36 12.74 -25.51
C ARG A 291 4.85 12.08 -24.23
N VAL A 292 5.69 12.09 -23.20
CA VAL A 292 5.31 11.67 -21.84
C VAL A 292 5.61 12.81 -20.86
N VAL A 293 4.64 13.12 -20.01
CA VAL A 293 4.84 14.07 -18.91
C VAL A 293 4.63 13.31 -17.60
N THR A 294 5.69 13.18 -16.80
CA THR A 294 5.59 12.62 -15.45
C THR A 294 5.59 13.71 -14.40
N VAL A 295 4.70 13.62 -13.42
CA VAL A 295 4.47 14.66 -12.41
C VAL A 295 4.52 14.06 -11.01
N ASP A 296 5.36 14.62 -10.14
CA ASP A 296 5.40 14.27 -8.71
C ASP A 296 5.79 15.46 -7.85
N THR A 297 5.30 15.53 -6.61
CA THR A 297 5.63 16.60 -5.66
C THR A 297 7.01 16.45 -5.04
N SER A 298 7.55 15.24 -4.99
CA SER A 298 8.82 14.89 -4.36
C SER A 298 10.00 15.28 -5.22
N ARG A 299 10.80 16.25 -4.77
CA ARG A 299 12.05 16.64 -5.45
C ARG A 299 13.05 15.47 -5.54
N GLY A 300 13.05 14.58 -4.55
CA GLY A 300 13.91 13.39 -4.53
C GLY A 300 13.51 12.42 -5.63
N ALA A 301 12.23 12.07 -5.70
CA ALA A 301 11.66 11.20 -6.72
C ALA A 301 11.88 11.76 -8.13
N SER A 302 11.56 13.05 -8.36
CA SER A 302 11.80 13.71 -9.65
C SER A 302 13.28 13.73 -10.04
N ARG A 303 14.22 13.76 -9.07
CA ARG A 303 15.66 13.65 -9.37
C ARG A 303 16.01 12.24 -9.85
N SER A 304 15.52 11.21 -9.16
CA SER A 304 15.72 9.82 -9.58
C SER A 304 15.09 9.56 -10.95
N ALA A 305 13.89 10.09 -11.20
CA ALA A 305 13.22 10.03 -12.51
C ALA A 305 14.07 10.65 -13.61
N ARG A 306 14.56 11.90 -13.43
CA ARG A 306 15.42 12.55 -14.43
C ARG A 306 16.69 11.77 -14.74
N ALA A 307 17.29 11.15 -13.74
CA ALA A 307 18.49 10.34 -13.93
C ALA A 307 18.19 9.05 -14.70
N ALA A 308 17.13 8.33 -14.33
CA ALA A 308 16.75 7.07 -14.96
C ALA A 308 16.20 7.25 -16.38
N LEU A 309 15.56 8.39 -16.67
CA LEU A 309 14.88 8.67 -17.94
C LEU A 309 15.71 9.59 -18.88
N ALA A 310 16.95 9.93 -18.52
CA ALA A 310 17.79 10.90 -19.25
C ALA A 310 17.99 10.55 -20.73
N GLY A 311 17.93 9.27 -21.11
CA GLY A 311 18.06 8.83 -22.51
C GLY A 311 16.75 8.86 -23.32
N LEU A 312 15.61 9.24 -22.71
CA LEU A 312 14.30 9.25 -23.36
C LEU A 312 13.90 10.69 -23.71
N GLY A 313 14.14 11.09 -24.96
CA GLY A 313 13.85 12.45 -25.45
C GLY A 313 12.37 12.84 -25.41
N SER A 314 11.47 11.85 -25.43
CA SER A 314 10.02 12.05 -25.34
C SER A 314 9.53 12.35 -23.92
N VAL A 315 10.35 12.20 -22.86
CA VAL A 315 9.93 12.35 -21.46
C VAL A 315 10.27 13.70 -20.86
N SER A 316 9.28 14.34 -20.24
CA SER A 316 9.40 15.55 -19.44
C SER A 316 9.07 15.29 -17.98
N VAL A 317 9.99 15.61 -17.04
CA VAL A 317 9.79 15.39 -15.60
C VAL A 317 9.46 16.71 -14.91
N MET A 318 8.24 16.81 -14.37
CA MET A 318 7.75 17.97 -13.63
C MET A 318 7.77 17.70 -12.13
N THR A 319 8.21 18.70 -11.34
CA THR A 319 8.13 18.65 -9.87
C THR A 319 7.08 19.65 -9.41
N ASP A 320 5.84 19.19 -9.34
CA ASP A 320 4.68 19.99 -8.92
C ASP A 320 3.57 19.09 -8.35
N SER A 321 2.51 19.68 -7.82
CA SER A 321 1.31 18.93 -7.50
C SER A 321 0.55 18.55 -8.79
N VAL A 322 0.04 17.32 -8.84
CA VAL A 322 -0.74 16.81 -9.98
C VAL A 322 -1.87 17.78 -10.35
N ARG A 323 -2.62 18.27 -9.35
CA ARG A 323 -3.70 19.24 -9.56
C ARG A 323 -3.22 20.51 -10.29
N ARG A 324 -2.10 21.12 -9.88
CA ARG A 324 -1.58 22.32 -10.53
C ARG A 324 -1.04 22.03 -11.92
N ALA A 325 -0.35 20.91 -12.07
CA ALA A 325 0.17 20.49 -13.36
C ALA A 325 -0.99 20.29 -14.37
N LEU A 326 -2.05 19.59 -14.00
CA LEU A 326 -3.22 19.39 -14.85
C LEU A 326 -3.95 20.70 -15.17
N ALA A 327 -4.14 21.57 -14.18
CA ALA A 327 -4.79 22.87 -14.41
C ALA A 327 -4.00 23.82 -15.35
N ALA A 328 -2.68 23.59 -15.47
CA ALA A 328 -1.81 24.37 -16.35
C ALA A 328 -1.59 23.71 -17.73
N GLN A 329 -2.07 22.48 -17.95
CA GLN A 329 -1.90 21.79 -19.22
C GLN A 329 -2.73 22.43 -20.32
N THR A 330 -2.09 22.64 -21.47
CA THR A 330 -2.73 23.14 -22.70
C THR A 330 -2.86 22.06 -23.76
N GLU A 331 -2.18 20.93 -23.57
CA GLU A 331 -2.20 19.79 -24.50
C GLU A 331 -3.05 18.67 -23.88
N ARG A 332 -3.75 17.95 -24.72
CA ARG A 332 -4.51 16.74 -24.33
C ARG A 332 -3.55 15.56 -24.24
N ALA A 333 -3.88 14.61 -23.35
CA ALA A 333 -3.25 13.30 -23.35
C ALA A 333 -4.22 12.26 -23.94
N ASP A 334 -3.65 11.28 -24.63
CA ASP A 334 -4.38 10.11 -25.10
C ASP A 334 -4.56 9.09 -23.97
N VAL A 335 -3.59 9.05 -23.03
CA VAL A 335 -3.60 8.17 -21.87
C VAL A 335 -3.09 8.90 -20.63
N ALA A 336 -3.72 8.66 -19.49
CA ALA A 336 -3.17 9.04 -18.19
C ALA A 336 -3.05 7.82 -17.28
N VAL A 337 -1.91 7.67 -16.62
CA VAL A 337 -1.67 6.69 -15.53
C VAL A 337 -1.59 7.45 -14.23
N LEU A 338 -2.29 6.96 -13.19
CA LEU A 338 -2.27 7.55 -11.85
C LEU A 338 -1.94 6.48 -10.80
N ASP A 339 -0.99 6.78 -9.92
CA ASP A 339 -0.70 6.00 -8.71
C ASP A 339 -0.74 6.95 -7.48
N PRO A 340 -1.95 7.41 -7.08
CA PRO A 340 -2.11 8.39 -6.01
C PRO A 340 -1.84 7.79 -4.63
N PRO A 341 -1.67 8.64 -3.59
CA PRO A 341 -1.53 8.18 -2.22
C PRO A 341 -2.82 7.48 -1.72
N ARG A 342 -2.76 6.87 -0.54
CA ARG A 342 -3.87 6.15 0.11
C ARG A 342 -5.22 6.90 0.15
N SER A 343 -5.19 8.21 0.10
CA SER A 343 -6.42 9.04 0.05
C SER A 343 -7.17 8.98 -1.29
N GLY A 344 -6.54 8.44 -2.33
CA GLY A 344 -6.99 8.48 -3.72
C GLY A 344 -6.56 9.74 -4.44
N ALA A 345 -6.89 9.85 -5.74
CA ALA A 345 -6.68 11.05 -6.55
C ALA A 345 -7.68 12.15 -6.16
N GLY A 346 -8.91 11.75 -5.83
CA GLY A 346 -9.97 12.61 -5.38
C GLY A 346 -10.63 13.44 -6.48
N ARG A 347 -11.75 14.06 -6.11
CA ARG A 347 -12.64 14.76 -7.05
C ARG A 347 -11.92 15.80 -7.91
N GLU A 348 -11.12 16.67 -7.32
CA GLU A 348 -10.48 17.78 -8.08
C GLU A 348 -9.59 17.29 -9.22
N VAL A 349 -8.82 16.23 -9.01
CA VAL A 349 -7.94 15.67 -10.04
C VAL A 349 -8.75 14.95 -11.12
N ILE A 350 -9.78 14.20 -10.72
CA ILE A 350 -10.64 13.48 -11.66
C ILE A 350 -11.48 14.44 -12.49
N ASP A 351 -12.02 15.52 -11.90
CA ASP A 351 -12.71 16.59 -12.63
C ASP A 351 -11.81 17.23 -13.71
N LEU A 352 -10.51 17.47 -13.38
CA LEU A 352 -9.54 18.02 -14.33
C LEU A 352 -9.24 17.05 -15.48
N LEU A 353 -9.08 15.75 -15.20
CA LEU A 353 -8.89 14.73 -16.24
C LEU A 353 -10.09 14.62 -17.17
N ALA A 354 -11.29 14.65 -16.60
CA ALA A 354 -12.54 14.62 -17.38
C ALA A 354 -12.70 15.89 -18.23
N ALA A 355 -12.34 17.07 -17.69
CA ALA A 355 -12.36 18.34 -18.43
C ALA A 355 -11.30 18.39 -19.53
N ALA A 356 -10.15 17.74 -19.35
CA ALA A 356 -9.13 17.57 -20.38
C ALA A 356 -9.51 16.53 -21.44
N GLU A 357 -10.66 15.86 -21.26
CA GLU A 357 -11.19 14.82 -22.15
C GLU A 357 -10.18 13.70 -22.44
N VAL A 358 -9.43 13.26 -21.40
CA VAL A 358 -8.50 12.13 -21.53
C VAL A 358 -9.31 10.87 -21.81
N PRO A 359 -9.14 10.22 -22.98
CA PRO A 359 -10.03 9.13 -23.36
C PRO A 359 -9.77 7.84 -22.62
N ARG A 360 -8.53 7.62 -22.10
CA ARG A 360 -8.13 6.41 -21.40
C ARG A 360 -7.35 6.75 -20.14
N VAL A 361 -7.78 6.19 -19.00
CA VAL A 361 -7.16 6.38 -17.71
C VAL A 361 -6.85 5.02 -17.09
N ILE A 362 -5.60 4.82 -16.64
CA ILE A 362 -5.21 3.68 -15.80
C ILE A 362 -5.05 4.21 -14.39
N HIS A 363 -5.93 3.79 -13.47
CA HIS A 363 -5.96 4.25 -12.09
C HIS A 363 -5.53 3.12 -11.16
N ILE A 364 -4.44 3.35 -10.43
CA ILE A 364 -3.88 2.44 -9.43
C ILE A 364 -4.28 2.95 -8.05
N GLY A 365 -4.60 2.07 -7.10
CA GLY A 365 -4.96 2.50 -5.76
C GLY A 365 -4.74 1.44 -4.70
N CYS A 366 -3.99 1.78 -3.67
CA CYS A 366 -3.57 0.89 -2.59
C CYS A 366 -4.51 0.88 -1.36
N GLU A 367 -5.70 1.47 -1.48
CA GLU A 367 -6.71 1.47 -0.41
C GLU A 367 -8.11 1.31 -1.04
N ALA A 368 -8.81 0.23 -0.68
CA ALA A 368 -10.04 -0.20 -1.34
C ALA A 368 -11.16 0.86 -1.33
N ALA A 369 -11.35 1.59 -0.23
CA ALA A 369 -12.44 2.54 -0.11
C ALA A 369 -12.17 3.83 -0.91
N SER A 370 -10.94 4.35 -0.92
CA SER A 370 -10.58 5.52 -1.73
C SER A 370 -10.59 5.19 -3.22
N PHE A 371 -10.06 4.03 -3.60
CA PHE A 371 -10.12 3.54 -4.96
C PHE A 371 -11.57 3.42 -5.46
N ALA A 372 -12.45 2.81 -4.66
CA ALA A 372 -13.85 2.69 -5.00
C ALA A 372 -14.55 4.05 -5.19
N ARG A 373 -14.27 5.03 -4.31
CA ARG A 373 -14.80 6.39 -4.49
C ARG A 373 -14.30 7.05 -5.77
N ASP A 374 -13.02 6.88 -6.10
CA ASP A 374 -12.43 7.43 -7.31
C ASP A 374 -13.05 6.80 -8.57
N VAL A 375 -13.24 5.47 -8.60
CA VAL A 375 -13.99 4.79 -9.69
C VAL A 375 -15.39 5.39 -9.83
N GLY A 376 -16.12 5.60 -8.74
CA GLY A 376 -17.45 6.23 -8.78
C GLY A 376 -17.43 7.65 -9.35
N LEU A 377 -16.38 8.42 -9.11
CA LEU A 377 -16.20 9.75 -9.69
C LEU A 377 -15.98 9.67 -11.21
N TYR A 378 -15.15 8.75 -11.68
CA TYR A 378 -14.98 8.53 -13.14
C TYR A 378 -16.27 8.12 -13.83
N LEU A 379 -17.03 7.19 -13.24
CA LEU A 379 -18.33 6.79 -13.76
C LEU A 379 -19.29 7.99 -13.85
N GLY A 380 -19.27 8.87 -12.85
CA GLY A 380 -20.05 10.11 -12.85
C GLY A 380 -19.69 11.09 -13.98
N HIS A 381 -18.47 11.00 -14.52
CA HIS A 381 -18.01 11.76 -15.69
C HIS A 381 -18.22 11.03 -17.03
N GLY A 382 -18.90 9.88 -17.03
CA GLY A 382 -19.20 9.12 -18.24
C GLY A 382 -18.09 8.18 -18.69
N TYR A 383 -17.08 7.91 -17.85
CA TYR A 383 -16.15 6.81 -18.10
C TYR A 383 -16.83 5.47 -17.84
N ALA A 384 -16.39 4.44 -18.56
CA ALA A 384 -16.69 3.04 -18.29
C ALA A 384 -15.44 2.33 -17.77
N VAL A 385 -15.61 1.31 -16.92
CA VAL A 385 -14.53 0.43 -16.51
C VAL A 385 -14.40 -0.68 -17.55
N ASP A 386 -13.31 -0.68 -18.31
CA ASP A 386 -13.04 -1.71 -19.32
C ASP A 386 -12.48 -2.98 -18.67
N ASP A 387 -11.56 -2.82 -17.70
CA ASP A 387 -10.99 -3.92 -16.92
C ASP A 387 -10.63 -3.43 -15.51
N LEU A 388 -10.61 -4.37 -14.56
CA LEU A 388 -10.23 -4.11 -13.18
C LEU A 388 -9.57 -5.37 -12.60
N GLN A 389 -8.38 -5.21 -12.09
CA GLN A 389 -7.63 -6.25 -11.37
C GLN A 389 -7.31 -5.81 -9.95
N VAL A 390 -7.32 -6.76 -9.04
CA VAL A 390 -6.98 -6.58 -7.63
C VAL A 390 -5.82 -7.50 -7.30
N PHE A 391 -4.78 -6.95 -6.69
CA PHE A 391 -3.55 -7.67 -6.39
C PHE A 391 -3.32 -7.79 -4.89
N ASP A 392 -2.87 -8.96 -4.46
CA ASP A 392 -2.28 -9.19 -3.14
C ASP A 392 -0.82 -8.76 -3.13
N SER A 393 -0.59 -7.44 -3.21
CA SER A 393 0.75 -6.84 -3.22
C SER A 393 1.38 -6.76 -1.84
N PHE A 394 0.60 -7.06 -0.82
CA PHE A 394 1.01 -7.00 0.58
C PHE A 394 0.54 -8.26 1.33
N PRO A 395 1.05 -9.45 0.97
CA PRO A 395 0.70 -10.69 1.65
C PRO A 395 0.83 -10.59 3.17
N LEU A 396 0.04 -11.35 3.91
CA LEU A 396 -0.09 -11.34 5.37
C LEU A 396 -0.71 -10.07 5.96
N THR A 397 -1.17 -9.13 5.13
CA THR A 397 -1.84 -7.89 5.57
C THR A 397 -3.20 -7.73 4.88
N HIS A 398 -4.05 -6.84 5.41
CA HIS A 398 -5.32 -6.50 4.75
C HIS A 398 -5.18 -5.58 3.52
N HIS A 399 -3.99 -5.03 3.27
CA HIS A 399 -3.77 -4.11 2.16
C HIS A 399 -3.87 -4.81 0.80
N VAL A 400 -4.35 -4.07 -0.17
CA VAL A 400 -4.51 -4.48 -1.56
C VAL A 400 -3.86 -3.47 -2.49
N GLU A 401 -3.66 -3.85 -3.75
CA GLU A 401 -3.44 -2.91 -4.84
C GLU A 401 -4.52 -3.16 -5.89
N CYS A 402 -5.24 -2.13 -6.27
CA CYS A 402 -6.29 -2.20 -7.28
C CYS A 402 -5.85 -1.42 -8.51
N VAL A 403 -6.08 -1.96 -9.70
CA VAL A 403 -5.79 -1.27 -10.96
C VAL A 403 -7.02 -1.36 -11.84
N ALA A 404 -7.49 -0.22 -12.34
CA ALA A 404 -8.59 -0.16 -13.29
C ALA A 404 -8.15 0.60 -14.55
N VAL A 405 -8.62 0.14 -15.71
CA VAL A 405 -8.60 0.90 -16.94
C VAL A 405 -10.01 1.43 -17.20
N LEU A 406 -10.09 2.74 -17.36
CA LEU A 406 -11.34 3.47 -17.57
C LEU A 406 -11.26 4.20 -18.92
N THR A 407 -12.32 4.09 -19.71
CA THR A 407 -12.40 4.71 -21.04
C THR A 407 -13.67 5.54 -21.18
N ARG A 408 -13.60 6.52 -22.08
CA ARG A 408 -14.70 7.44 -22.37
C ARG A 408 -14.89 7.64 -23.87
#